data_4241edbcec0411e2ee7a100451ccda08
#
_entry.id   4241edbcec0411e2ee7a100451ccda08
#
_cell.length_a   1.000
_cell.length_b   1.000
_cell.length_c   1.000
_cell.angle_alpha   90.00
_cell.angle_beta   90.00
_cell.angle_gamma   90.00
#
_symmetry.space_group_name_H-M   'P 1'
#
loop_
_entity.id
_entity.type
_entity.pdbx_description
1 polymer ?
#
loop_
_entity_poly.entity_id
_entity_poly.type
_entity_poly.pdbx_seq_one_letter_code
_entity_poly.pdbx_strand_id
1 'polypeptide(L)'
;MKNPVLSISFTGSYQNVSIVAVTVSAFAKTFGFDETSTSRVELSFAEATNNVVQHAYGDSQDKRIEVNISFEEGALTITISDSGIAMDQKAFETDYDWDNLDPEQESTWNESGRGMQIIKDMMDSVEYHSINDINTLQLKKYL
;
A
#
# COMPACT_ATOMS: atom_id res chain seq x y z
N MET A 1 -17.78 -8.22 -20.22
CA MET A 1 -16.83 -9.16 -19.62
C MET A 1 -16.11 -8.49 -18.47
N LYS A 2 -16.11 -9.11 -17.30
CA LYS A 2 -15.38 -8.56 -16.16
C LYS A 2 -13.88 -8.75 -16.35
N ASN A 3 -13.10 -7.76 -15.96
CA ASN A 3 -11.65 -7.86 -15.98
C ASN A 3 -11.15 -8.85 -14.91
N PRO A 4 -9.98 -9.46 -15.12
CA PRO A 4 -9.44 -10.39 -14.15
C PRO A 4 -9.31 -9.78 -12.77
N VAL A 5 -9.60 -10.58 -11.75
CA VAL A 5 -9.37 -10.24 -10.36
C VAL A 5 -8.41 -11.29 -9.80
N LEU A 6 -7.30 -10.84 -9.26
CA LEU A 6 -6.34 -11.72 -8.59
C LEU A 6 -6.43 -11.49 -7.09
N SER A 7 -6.64 -12.57 -6.34
CA SER A 7 -6.68 -12.52 -4.88
C SER A 7 -5.51 -13.31 -4.32
N ILE A 8 -4.76 -12.71 -3.41
CA ILE A 8 -3.59 -13.32 -2.78
C ILE A 8 -3.75 -13.20 -1.27
N SER A 9 -3.67 -14.32 -0.57
CA SER A 9 -3.63 -14.35 0.89
C SER A 9 -2.30 -14.93 1.31
N PHE A 10 -1.56 -14.22 2.16
CA PHE A 10 -0.21 -14.65 2.52
C PHE A 10 0.13 -14.26 3.95
N THR A 11 1.14 -14.94 4.49
CA THR A 11 1.71 -14.59 5.79
C THR A 11 2.59 -13.37 5.62
N GLY A 12 2.32 -12.32 6.40
CA GLY A 12 2.97 -11.02 6.26
C GLY A 12 4.37 -10.95 6.82
N SER A 13 5.30 -11.69 6.23
CA SER A 13 6.73 -11.50 6.47
C SER A 13 7.27 -10.50 5.45
N TYR A 14 8.36 -9.81 5.78
CA TYR A 14 8.98 -8.87 4.84
C TYR A 14 9.42 -9.57 3.56
N GLN A 15 9.86 -10.81 3.65
CA GLN A 15 10.22 -11.61 2.48
C GLN A 15 9.02 -11.85 1.58
N ASN A 16 7.87 -12.23 2.16
CA ASN A 16 6.66 -12.48 1.38
C ASN A 16 6.12 -11.19 0.75
N VAL A 17 6.25 -10.06 1.45
CA VAL A 17 5.87 -8.75 0.89
C VAL A 17 6.64 -8.49 -0.41
N SER A 18 7.94 -8.76 -0.42
CA SER A 18 8.77 -8.57 -1.62
C SER A 18 8.31 -9.47 -2.77
N ILE A 19 7.96 -10.72 -2.47
CA ILE A 19 7.47 -11.67 -3.49
C ILE A 19 6.15 -11.18 -4.09
N VAL A 20 5.22 -10.76 -3.23
CA VAL A 20 3.91 -10.28 -3.68
C VAL A 20 4.05 -8.96 -4.44
N ALA A 21 4.98 -8.09 -4.03
CA ALA A 21 5.25 -6.83 -4.75
C ALA A 21 5.67 -7.08 -6.20
N VAL A 22 6.53 -8.08 -6.44
CA VAL A 22 6.93 -8.48 -7.79
C VAL A 22 5.73 -9.01 -8.57
N THR A 23 4.85 -9.76 -7.91
CA THR A 23 3.63 -10.31 -8.52
C THR A 23 2.68 -9.18 -8.95
N VAL A 24 2.50 -8.17 -8.10
CA VAL A 24 1.68 -6.99 -8.40
C VAL A 24 2.27 -6.22 -9.59
N SER A 25 3.58 -6.07 -9.62
CA SER A 25 4.31 -5.44 -10.72
C SER A 25 4.07 -6.17 -12.05
N ALA A 26 4.14 -7.50 -12.04
CA ALA A 26 3.89 -8.31 -13.22
C ALA A 26 2.45 -8.17 -13.72
N PHE A 27 1.49 -8.08 -12.80
CA PHE A 27 0.08 -7.84 -13.13
C PHE A 27 -0.07 -6.49 -13.87
N ALA A 28 0.52 -5.44 -13.31
CA ALA A 28 0.47 -4.11 -13.92
C ALA A 28 1.07 -4.12 -15.34
N LYS A 29 2.21 -4.76 -15.51
CA LYS A 29 2.87 -4.89 -16.81
C LYS A 29 1.96 -5.57 -17.84
N THR A 30 1.25 -6.60 -17.43
CA THR A 30 0.36 -7.38 -18.29
C THR A 30 -0.74 -6.51 -18.86
N PHE A 31 -1.21 -5.51 -18.13
CA PHE A 31 -2.26 -4.61 -18.57
C PHE A 31 -1.74 -3.34 -19.26
N GLY A 32 -0.45 -3.27 -19.53
CA GLY A 32 0.10 -2.22 -20.37
C GLY A 32 0.73 -1.02 -19.66
N PHE A 33 0.88 -1.09 -18.33
CA PHE A 33 1.60 -0.04 -17.61
C PHE A 33 3.06 -0.01 -18.03
N ASP A 34 3.60 1.19 -18.22
CA ASP A 34 5.00 1.35 -18.60
C ASP A 34 5.93 1.05 -17.40
N GLU A 35 7.23 1.03 -17.65
CA GLU A 35 8.20 0.69 -16.64
C GLU A 35 8.19 1.64 -15.44
N THR A 36 8.04 2.94 -15.68
CA THR A 36 7.98 3.93 -14.64
C THR A 36 6.74 3.73 -13.75
N SER A 37 5.57 3.57 -14.35
CA SER A 37 4.32 3.35 -13.62
C SER A 37 4.34 2.03 -12.86
N THR A 38 4.88 0.98 -13.48
CA THR A 38 5.01 -0.33 -12.88
C THR A 38 5.92 -0.27 -11.63
N SER A 39 7.03 0.45 -11.71
CA SER A 39 7.93 0.63 -10.57
C SER A 39 7.27 1.40 -9.43
N ARG A 40 6.46 2.40 -9.76
CA ARG A 40 5.72 3.16 -8.75
C ARG A 40 4.68 2.29 -8.04
N VAL A 41 3.99 1.46 -8.80
CA VAL A 41 3.02 0.50 -8.24
C VAL A 41 3.71 -0.47 -7.30
N GLU A 42 4.84 -1.05 -7.73
CA GLU A 42 5.60 -2.01 -6.92
C GLU A 42 6.07 -1.39 -5.61
N LEU A 43 6.67 -0.19 -5.68
CA LEU A 43 7.18 0.51 -4.50
C LEU A 43 6.04 0.90 -3.56
N SER A 44 4.95 1.43 -4.09
CA SER A 44 3.78 1.82 -3.29
C SER A 44 3.18 0.61 -2.57
N PHE A 45 3.06 -0.51 -3.27
CA PHE A 45 2.56 -1.75 -2.66
C PHE A 45 3.49 -2.22 -1.55
N ALA A 46 4.80 -2.24 -1.79
CA ALA A 46 5.77 -2.69 -0.79
C ALA A 46 5.74 -1.79 0.45
N GLU A 47 5.70 -0.47 0.26
CA GLU A 47 5.62 0.48 1.37
C GLU A 47 4.34 0.30 2.17
N ALA A 48 3.20 0.19 1.49
CA ALA A 48 1.90 0.01 2.14
C ALA A 48 1.86 -1.28 2.95
N THR A 49 2.37 -2.36 2.38
CA THR A 49 2.32 -3.68 3.01
C THR A 49 3.35 -3.82 4.13
N ASN A 50 4.52 -3.23 3.97
CA ASN A 50 5.51 -3.16 5.06
C ASN A 50 4.96 -2.36 6.25
N ASN A 51 4.18 -1.30 5.99
CA ASN A 51 3.51 -0.56 7.05
C ASN A 51 2.52 -1.43 7.82
N VAL A 52 1.81 -2.32 7.14
CA VAL A 52 0.92 -3.28 7.80
C VAL A 52 1.72 -4.18 8.75
N VAL A 53 2.82 -4.76 8.28
CA VAL A 53 3.66 -5.65 9.10
C VAL A 53 4.21 -4.87 10.30
N GLN A 54 4.77 -3.70 10.05
CA GLN A 54 5.48 -2.92 11.07
C GLN A 54 4.53 -2.28 12.09
N HIS A 55 3.46 -1.67 11.63
CA HIS A 55 2.58 -0.85 12.48
C HIS A 55 1.29 -1.56 12.88
N ALA A 56 0.54 -2.11 11.92
CA ALA A 56 -0.70 -2.80 12.23
C ALA A 56 -0.45 -4.07 13.04
N TYR A 57 0.57 -4.81 12.68
CA TYR A 57 0.92 -6.08 13.32
C TYR A 57 2.12 -6.00 14.29
N GLY A 58 2.66 -4.79 14.53
CA GLY A 58 3.74 -4.60 15.50
C GLY A 58 4.98 -5.44 15.23
N ASP A 59 5.39 -5.56 13.96
CA ASP A 59 6.50 -6.38 13.48
C ASP A 59 6.28 -7.90 13.62
N SER A 60 5.06 -8.33 13.92
CA SER A 60 4.73 -9.74 13.89
C SER A 60 4.67 -10.21 12.43
N GLN A 61 5.49 -11.21 12.08
CA GLN A 61 5.61 -11.68 10.71
C GLN A 61 4.87 -13.01 10.46
N ASP A 62 3.91 -13.33 11.32
CA ASP A 62 3.11 -14.56 11.23
C ASP A 62 1.61 -14.28 10.99
N LYS A 63 1.23 -13.02 10.80
CA LYS A 63 -0.15 -12.61 10.60
C LYS A 63 -0.51 -12.57 9.11
N ARG A 64 -1.79 -12.76 8.82
CA ARG A 64 -2.28 -12.81 7.44
C ARG A 64 -2.51 -11.43 6.86
N ILE A 65 -2.16 -11.29 5.59
CA ILE A 65 -2.48 -10.12 4.79
C ILE A 65 -3.22 -10.61 3.54
N GLU A 66 -4.26 -9.91 3.15
CA GLU A 66 -5.03 -10.23 1.95
C GLU A 66 -4.93 -9.09 0.95
N VAL A 67 -4.70 -9.45 -0.31
CA VAL A 67 -4.55 -8.50 -1.41
C VAL A 67 -5.48 -8.89 -2.53
N ASN A 68 -6.24 -7.91 -3.03
CA ASN A 68 -7.07 -8.08 -4.23
C ASN A 68 -6.59 -7.08 -5.27
N ILE A 69 -6.43 -7.56 -6.50
CA ILE A 69 -5.96 -6.75 -7.62
C ILE A 69 -6.93 -6.88 -8.77
N SER A 70 -7.36 -5.75 -9.32
CA SER A 70 -8.23 -5.71 -10.49
C SER A 70 -7.78 -4.64 -11.46
N PHE A 71 -8.15 -4.80 -12.72
CA PHE A 71 -7.97 -3.78 -13.73
C PHE A 71 -9.30 -3.61 -14.47
N GLU A 72 -9.87 -2.41 -14.38
CA GLU A 72 -11.19 -2.13 -14.92
C GLU A 72 -11.27 -0.67 -15.33
N GLU A 73 -11.80 -0.42 -16.52
CA GLU A 73 -11.98 0.94 -17.06
C GLU A 73 -10.68 1.78 -17.03
N GLY A 74 -9.56 1.13 -17.37
CA GLY A 74 -8.26 1.80 -17.41
C GLY A 74 -7.62 2.03 -16.04
N ALA A 75 -8.18 1.49 -14.98
CA ALA A 75 -7.67 1.67 -13.62
C ALA A 75 -7.23 0.36 -12.99
N LEU A 76 -6.00 0.35 -12.50
CA LEU A 76 -5.48 -0.71 -11.64
C LEU A 76 -5.87 -0.39 -10.21
N THR A 77 -6.56 -1.31 -9.54
CA THR A 77 -6.97 -1.16 -8.15
C THR A 77 -6.36 -2.28 -7.32
N ILE A 78 -5.67 -1.90 -6.26
CA ILE A 78 -5.05 -2.83 -5.32
C ILE A 78 -5.65 -2.56 -3.94
N THR A 79 -6.22 -3.59 -3.34
CA THR A 79 -6.82 -3.50 -2.02
C THR A 79 -6.02 -4.39 -1.07
N ILE A 80 -5.50 -3.80 0.01
CA ILE A 80 -4.68 -4.49 1.02
C ILE A 80 -5.47 -4.50 2.33
N SER A 81 -5.75 -5.68 2.85
CA SER A 81 -6.55 -5.83 4.07
C SER A 81 -5.78 -6.56 5.17
N ASP A 82 -5.95 -6.09 6.40
CA ASP A 82 -5.34 -6.70 7.59
C ASP A 82 -6.31 -6.61 8.78
N SER A 83 -6.00 -7.35 9.83
CA SER A 83 -6.80 -7.38 11.07
C SER A 83 -6.01 -6.84 12.26
N GLY A 84 -4.99 -6.03 12.01
CA GLY A 84 -4.15 -5.46 13.05
C GLY A 84 -4.71 -4.17 13.63
N ILE A 85 -3.84 -3.39 14.25
CA ILE A 85 -4.20 -2.10 14.82
C ILE A 85 -4.48 -1.10 13.68
N ALA A 86 -5.64 -0.45 13.74
CA ALA A 86 -6.02 0.53 12.73
C ALA A 86 -5.10 1.74 12.75
N MET A 87 -4.83 2.28 11.57
CA MET A 87 -4.11 3.54 11.41
C MET A 87 -5.00 4.69 11.91
N ASP A 88 -4.40 5.68 12.55
CA ASP A 88 -5.10 6.90 12.91
C ASP A 88 -5.56 7.60 11.62
N GLN A 89 -6.87 7.75 11.45
CA GLN A 89 -7.46 8.36 10.27
C GLN A 89 -6.94 9.78 10.07
N LYS A 90 -6.76 10.51 11.15
CA LYS A 90 -6.24 11.88 11.09
C LYS A 90 -4.79 11.89 10.58
N ALA A 91 -3.97 10.95 11.04
CA ALA A 91 -2.59 10.82 10.56
C ALA A 91 -2.55 10.45 9.09
N PHE A 92 -3.47 9.59 8.65
CA PHE A 92 -3.60 9.21 7.24
C PHE A 92 -3.97 10.40 6.36
N GLU A 93 -4.88 11.26 6.83
CA GLU A 93 -5.37 12.41 6.07
C GLU A 93 -4.37 13.57 6.02
N THR A 94 -3.39 13.60 6.93
CA THR A 94 -2.41 14.68 7.01
C THR A 94 -1.31 14.45 5.98
N ASP A 95 -1.08 15.45 5.11
CA ASP A 95 -0.01 15.40 4.15
C ASP A 95 1.34 15.69 4.83
N TYR A 96 2.36 14.93 4.44
CA TYR A 96 3.71 15.12 4.93
C TYR A 96 4.37 16.27 4.17
N ASP A 97 4.87 17.24 4.91
CA ASP A 97 5.54 18.41 4.32
C ASP A 97 7.05 18.21 4.32
N TRP A 98 7.58 17.83 3.14
CA TRP A 98 9.01 17.59 2.95
C TRP A 98 9.84 18.88 3.13
N ASP A 99 9.26 20.05 2.83
CA ASP A 99 9.96 21.32 2.83
C ASP A 99 10.15 21.90 4.23
N ASN A 100 9.31 21.48 5.18
CA ASN A 100 9.31 21.98 6.56
C ASN A 100 9.79 20.93 7.57
N LEU A 101 10.70 20.04 7.16
CA LEU A 101 11.30 19.08 8.05
C LEU A 101 12.22 19.77 9.06
N ASP A 102 11.93 19.57 10.36
CA ASP A 102 12.80 20.04 11.43
C ASP A 102 13.71 18.88 11.87
N PRO A 103 15.03 18.97 11.62
CA PRO A 103 15.95 17.89 12.01
C PRO A 103 16.02 17.63 13.51
N GLU A 104 15.58 18.60 14.33
CA GLU A 104 15.61 18.47 15.80
C GLU A 104 14.33 17.84 16.37
N GLN A 105 13.30 17.68 15.55
CA GLN A 105 12.03 17.08 15.97
C GLN A 105 11.85 15.71 15.33
N GLU A 106 12.03 14.67 16.13
CA GLU A 106 11.83 13.28 15.65
C GLU A 106 10.44 13.05 15.04
N SER A 107 9.42 13.77 15.51
CA SER A 107 8.07 13.65 14.98
C SER A 107 7.96 14.03 13.50
N THR A 108 8.85 14.95 13.03
CA THR A 108 8.89 15.31 11.60
C THR A 108 9.57 14.23 10.76
N TRP A 109 10.23 13.28 11.39
CA TRP A 109 10.94 12.17 10.76
C TRP A 109 10.16 10.86 10.90
N ASN A 110 8.88 10.93 11.26
CA ASN A 110 8.05 9.74 11.43
C ASN A 110 8.04 8.94 10.13
N GLU A 111 8.62 7.75 10.18
CA GLU A 111 8.77 6.86 9.03
C GLU A 111 7.43 6.49 8.40
N SER A 112 6.40 6.26 9.23
CA SER A 112 5.04 5.96 8.76
C SER A 112 4.47 7.10 7.92
N GLY A 113 4.66 8.34 8.37
CA GLY A 113 4.20 9.52 7.66
C GLY A 113 4.85 9.65 6.30
N ARG A 114 6.15 9.41 6.24
CA ARG A 114 6.89 9.47 4.97
C ARG A 114 6.48 8.38 4.01
N GLY A 115 6.32 7.15 4.52
CA GLY A 115 5.88 6.03 3.68
C GLY A 115 4.52 6.28 3.06
N MET A 116 3.57 6.79 3.84
CA MET A 116 2.24 7.09 3.34
C MET A 116 2.27 8.23 2.31
N GLN A 117 3.11 9.25 2.52
CA GLN A 117 3.25 10.33 1.56
C GLN A 117 3.84 9.84 0.24
N ILE A 118 4.82 8.94 0.30
CA ILE A 118 5.40 8.32 -0.90
C ILE A 118 4.29 7.60 -1.69
N ILE A 119 3.45 6.84 -1.00
CA ILE A 119 2.33 6.14 -1.63
C ILE A 119 1.37 7.13 -2.31
N LYS A 120 0.99 8.18 -1.61
CA LYS A 120 0.09 9.23 -2.14
C LYS A 120 0.68 9.93 -3.35
N ASP A 121 2.00 10.14 -3.36
CA ASP A 121 2.68 10.82 -4.48
C ASP A 121 2.79 9.92 -5.71
N MET A 122 2.88 8.61 -5.52
CA MET A 122 3.09 7.65 -6.60
C MET A 122 1.81 7.07 -7.19
N MET A 123 0.74 7.04 -6.40
CA MET A 123 -0.55 6.51 -6.85
C MET A 123 -1.51 7.66 -7.15
N ASP A 124 -2.49 7.39 -7.99
CA ASP A 124 -3.48 8.41 -8.38
C ASP A 124 -4.57 8.59 -7.32
N SER A 125 -4.84 7.56 -6.54
CA SER A 125 -5.82 7.61 -5.45
C SER A 125 -5.41 6.63 -4.35
N VAL A 126 -5.57 7.07 -3.11
CA VAL A 126 -5.29 6.24 -1.92
C VAL A 126 -6.41 6.47 -0.93
N GLU A 127 -7.10 5.40 -0.56
CA GLU A 127 -8.21 5.45 0.40
C GLU A 127 -7.98 4.43 1.51
N TYR A 128 -8.38 4.77 2.72
CA TYR A 128 -8.23 3.90 3.89
C TYR A 128 -9.49 3.91 4.73
N HIS A 129 -9.91 2.75 5.17
CA HIS A 129 -10.99 2.64 6.15
C HIS A 129 -10.78 1.42 7.04
N SER A 130 -11.38 1.48 8.23
CA SER A 130 -11.37 0.38 9.19
C SER A 130 -12.80 0.12 9.65
N ILE A 131 -13.29 -1.07 9.35
CA ILE A 131 -14.68 -1.47 9.66
C ILE A 131 -14.65 -2.89 10.20
N ASN A 132 -15.27 -3.11 11.37
CA ASN A 132 -15.41 -4.44 12.00
C ASN A 132 -14.04 -5.13 12.18
N ASP A 133 -13.06 -4.37 12.66
CA ASP A 133 -11.69 -4.84 12.90
C ASP A 133 -10.92 -5.27 11.65
N ILE A 134 -11.42 -4.91 10.47
CA ILE A 134 -10.72 -5.10 9.21
C ILE A 134 -10.28 -3.75 8.69
N ASN A 135 -8.98 -3.58 8.52
CA ASN A 135 -8.38 -2.38 7.94
C ASN A 135 -8.15 -2.62 6.46
N THR A 136 -8.53 -1.66 5.64
CA THR A 136 -8.42 -1.78 4.18
C THR A 136 -7.82 -0.52 3.61
N LEU A 137 -6.71 -0.69 2.88
CA LEU A 137 -6.07 0.38 2.12
C LEU A 137 -6.27 0.07 0.64
N GLN A 138 -6.81 1.03 -0.10
CA GLN A 138 -7.05 0.89 -1.53
C GLN A 138 -6.14 1.84 -2.29
N LEU A 139 -5.35 1.28 -3.19
CA LEU A 139 -4.46 2.02 -4.08
C LEU A 139 -5.02 1.95 -5.49
N LYS A 140 -5.04 3.08 -6.19
CA LYS A 140 -5.53 3.12 -7.58
C LYS A 140 -4.54 3.87 -8.45
N LYS A 141 -4.30 3.32 -9.66
CA LYS A 141 -3.45 3.96 -10.65
C LYS A 141 -4.09 3.82 -12.03
N TYR A 142 -4.13 4.93 -12.74
CA TYR A 142 -4.70 4.96 -14.09
C TYR A 142 -3.61 4.68 -15.13
N LEU A 143 -4.03 3.95 -16.17
CA LEU A 143 -3.19 3.64 -17.31
C LEU A 143 -2.88 4.89 -18.14
#